data_1bb5c3a90e02ba41b6b953aaabac9b62
#
_entry.id   1bb5c3a90e02ba41b6b953aaabac9b62
#
_cell.length_a   1.000
_cell.length_b   1.000
_cell.length_c   1.000
_cell.angle_alpha   90.00
_cell.angle_beta   90.00
_cell.angle_gamma   90.00
#
_symmetry.space_group_name_H-M   'P 1'
#
loop_
_entity.id
_entity.type
_entity.pdbx_description
1 polymer ?
#
loop_
_entity_poly.entity_id
_entity_poly.type
_entity_poly.pdbx_seq_one_letter_code
_entity_poly.pdbx_strand_id
1 'polypeptide(L)'
;MLKLSEEQLSHLDLLEKRQYIKEVCKNIVKEHPELASDRGLLDRLERAYAHAVELGFTDGGAITQFLYYEAFAPNFYREPAIDAWLRKPGQPVEQRFADMIAWVKSRLREN
;
A
#
# COMPACT_ATOMS: atom_id res chain seq x y z
N MET A 1 19.28 -3.90 31.20
CA MET A 1 18.61 -3.94 29.90
C MET A 1 17.40 -3.04 29.93
N LEU A 2 17.38 -2.05 29.08
CA LEU A 2 16.27 -1.12 29.00
C LEU A 2 15.12 -1.76 28.24
N LYS A 3 13.97 -1.90 28.89
CA LYS A 3 12.76 -2.32 28.21
C LYS A 3 11.94 -1.10 27.87
N LEU A 4 11.60 -0.99 26.62
CA LEU A 4 10.70 0.06 26.16
C LEU A 4 9.26 -0.29 26.59
N SER A 5 8.51 0.73 27.02
CA SER A 5 7.10 0.55 27.32
C SER A 5 6.31 0.31 26.03
N GLU A 6 5.10 -0.23 26.14
CA GLU A 6 4.25 -0.42 24.97
C GLU A 6 3.98 0.89 24.25
N GLU A 7 3.83 1.98 24.99
CA GLU A 7 3.62 3.30 24.41
C GLU A 7 4.84 3.75 23.59
N GLN A 8 6.05 3.49 24.12
CA GLN A 8 7.29 3.84 23.42
C GLN A 8 7.46 3.01 22.17
N LEU A 9 7.16 1.71 22.24
CA LEU A 9 7.22 0.82 21.07
C LEU A 9 6.21 1.23 20.00
N SER A 10 4.98 1.56 20.43
CA SER A 10 3.94 2.02 19.50
C SER A 10 4.33 3.32 18.83
N HIS A 11 4.96 4.22 19.57
CA HIS A 11 5.42 5.50 19.02
C HIS A 11 6.54 5.30 17.99
N LEU A 12 7.49 4.41 18.29
CA LEU A 12 8.57 4.10 17.37
C LEU A 12 8.03 3.46 16.08
N ASP A 13 7.07 2.53 16.22
CA ASP A 13 6.43 1.90 15.07
C ASP A 13 5.75 2.95 14.19
N LEU A 14 5.07 3.90 14.78
CA LEU A 14 4.39 4.96 14.04
C LEU A 14 5.41 5.82 13.27
N LEU A 15 6.52 6.17 13.91
CA LEU A 15 7.57 6.96 13.26
C LEU A 15 8.22 6.18 12.12
N GLU A 16 8.47 4.90 12.32
CA GLU A 16 9.03 4.03 11.28
C GLU A 16 8.09 3.90 10.10
N LYS A 17 6.79 3.75 10.36
CA LYS A 17 5.76 3.69 9.31
C LYS A 17 5.73 4.96 8.49
N ARG A 18 5.75 6.12 9.15
CA ARG A 18 5.74 7.41 8.46
C ARG A 18 6.99 7.58 7.61
N GLN A 19 8.15 7.20 8.16
CA GLN A 19 9.40 7.28 7.42
C GLN A 19 9.38 6.38 6.20
N TYR A 20 8.89 5.15 6.36
CA TYR A 20 8.74 4.20 5.27
C TYR A 20 7.84 4.76 4.16
N ILE A 21 6.69 5.30 4.53
CA ILE A 21 5.74 5.85 3.56
C ILE A 21 6.35 7.05 2.83
N LYS A 22 7.08 7.90 3.55
CA LYS A 22 7.77 9.04 2.94
C LYS A 22 8.83 8.59 1.93
N GLU A 23 9.57 7.54 2.26
CA GLU A 23 10.58 6.98 1.36
C GLU A 23 9.93 6.41 0.10
N VAL A 24 8.82 5.69 0.26
CA VAL A 24 8.07 5.16 -0.89
C VAL A 24 7.57 6.31 -1.76
N CYS A 25 7.01 7.34 -1.14
CA CYS A 25 6.51 8.52 -1.85
C CYS A 25 7.64 9.19 -2.64
N LYS A 26 8.79 9.35 -2.00
CA LYS A 26 9.97 9.96 -2.62
C LYS A 26 10.42 9.15 -3.84
N ASN A 27 10.44 7.82 -3.71
CA ASN A 27 10.84 6.95 -4.82
C ASN A 27 9.83 7.01 -5.97
N ILE A 28 8.54 7.06 -5.66
CA ILE A 28 7.50 7.18 -6.68
C ILE A 28 7.69 8.47 -7.48
N VAL A 29 7.89 9.59 -6.77
CA VAL A 29 8.09 10.89 -7.42
C VAL A 29 9.37 10.92 -8.23
N LYS A 30 10.42 10.26 -7.75
CA LYS A 30 11.70 10.18 -8.47
C LYS A 30 11.54 9.44 -9.79
N GLU A 31 10.79 8.33 -9.78
CA GLU A 31 10.55 7.54 -10.99
C GLU A 31 9.49 8.16 -11.89
N HIS A 32 8.56 8.92 -11.30
CA HIS A 32 7.44 9.53 -12.00
C HIS A 32 7.30 11.00 -11.58
N PRO A 33 8.19 11.87 -12.12
CA PRO A 33 8.21 13.30 -11.71
C PRO A 33 6.89 14.04 -11.88
N GLU A 34 6.02 13.56 -12.76
CA GLU A 34 4.69 14.16 -12.97
C GLU A 34 3.84 14.12 -11.72
N LEU A 35 4.12 13.18 -10.80
CA LEU A 35 3.38 13.07 -9.56
C LEU A 35 3.85 14.04 -8.49
N ALA A 36 4.96 14.76 -8.73
CA ALA A 36 5.47 15.74 -7.78
C ALA A 36 4.47 16.89 -7.54
N SER A 37 3.60 17.15 -8.49
CA SER A 37 2.58 18.20 -8.37
C SER A 37 1.34 17.74 -7.57
N ASP A 38 1.25 16.47 -7.25
CA ASP A 38 0.13 15.92 -6.48
C ASP A 38 0.38 16.14 -4.98
N ARG A 39 -0.18 17.22 -4.45
CA ARG A 39 0.02 17.60 -3.05
C ARG A 39 -0.62 16.63 -2.06
N GLY A 40 -1.62 15.87 -2.50
CA GLY A 40 -2.30 14.89 -1.66
C GLY A 40 -1.70 13.51 -1.72
N LEU A 41 -0.61 13.31 -2.48
CA LEU A 41 -0.04 11.98 -2.68
C LEU A 41 0.36 11.31 -1.37
N LEU A 42 1.11 12.00 -0.52
CA LEU A 42 1.58 11.43 0.75
C LEU A 42 0.39 11.01 1.62
N ASP A 43 -0.62 11.86 1.74
CA ASP A 43 -1.81 11.55 2.54
C ASP A 43 -2.55 10.33 1.99
N ARG A 44 -2.65 10.22 0.67
CA ARG A 44 -3.27 9.06 0.03
C ARG A 44 -2.49 7.79 0.32
N LEU A 45 -1.15 7.87 0.27
CA LEU A 45 -0.31 6.71 0.57
C LEU A 45 -0.44 6.29 2.03
N GLU A 46 -0.56 7.25 2.95
CA GLU A 46 -0.77 6.94 4.37
C GLU A 46 -2.10 6.22 4.59
N ARG A 47 -3.16 6.67 3.92
CA ARG A 47 -4.46 6.02 4.00
C ARG A 47 -4.43 4.61 3.39
N ALA A 48 -3.75 4.47 2.26
CA ALA A 48 -3.60 3.18 1.61
C ALA A 48 -2.83 2.19 2.48
N TYR A 49 -1.78 2.67 3.13
CA TYR A 49 -0.99 1.86 4.06
C TYR A 49 -1.88 1.33 5.20
N ALA A 50 -2.64 2.23 5.82
CA ALA A 50 -3.54 1.85 6.91
C ALA A 50 -4.55 0.81 6.43
N HIS A 51 -5.09 0.99 5.24
CA HIS A 51 -6.06 0.05 4.67
C HIS A 51 -5.42 -1.32 4.39
N ALA A 52 -4.21 -1.33 3.86
CA ALA A 52 -3.49 -2.58 3.59
C ALA A 52 -3.28 -3.37 4.88
N VAL A 53 -2.85 -2.69 5.95
CA VAL A 53 -2.65 -3.32 7.26
C VAL A 53 -3.98 -3.87 7.79
N GLU A 54 -5.05 -3.11 7.64
CA GLU A 54 -6.39 -3.54 8.06
C GLU A 54 -6.83 -4.80 7.32
N LEU A 55 -6.49 -4.90 6.03
CA LEU A 55 -6.80 -6.08 5.22
C LEU A 55 -5.97 -7.30 5.59
N GLY A 56 -4.88 -7.11 6.33
CA GLY A 56 -4.02 -8.21 6.76
C GLY A 56 -2.69 -8.30 6.03
N PHE A 57 -2.29 -7.28 5.27
CA PHE A 57 -0.98 -7.26 4.63
C PHE A 57 0.12 -7.23 5.70
N THR A 58 1.11 -8.10 5.54
CA THR A 58 2.27 -8.17 6.45
C THR A 58 3.60 -8.09 5.70
N ASP A 59 3.61 -8.41 4.41
CA ASP A 59 4.83 -8.38 3.61
C ASP A 59 5.12 -6.97 3.09
N GLY A 60 6.32 -6.47 3.38
CA GLY A 60 6.72 -5.12 2.99
C GLY A 60 6.72 -4.90 1.49
N GLY A 61 7.11 -5.91 0.71
CA GLY A 61 7.09 -5.81 -0.74
C GLY A 61 5.69 -5.67 -1.30
N ALA A 62 4.75 -6.43 -0.76
CA ALA A 62 3.35 -6.36 -1.17
C ALA A 62 2.74 -5.01 -0.79
N ILE A 63 3.04 -4.52 0.41
CA ILE A 63 2.56 -3.22 0.87
C ILE A 63 3.11 -2.11 -0.03
N THR A 64 4.40 -2.15 -0.35
CA THR A 64 5.01 -1.17 -1.26
C THR A 64 4.30 -1.15 -2.60
N GLN A 65 4.02 -2.32 -3.15
CA GLN A 65 3.31 -2.45 -4.41
C GLN A 65 1.90 -1.86 -4.33
N PHE A 66 1.22 -2.09 -3.22
CA PHE A 66 -0.11 -1.53 -2.95
C PHE A 66 -0.07 0.00 -2.98
N LEU A 67 0.96 0.60 -2.38
CA LEU A 67 1.14 2.04 -2.38
C LEU A 67 1.42 2.59 -3.78
N TYR A 68 2.23 1.88 -4.57
CA TYR A 68 2.47 2.27 -5.96
C TYR A 68 1.16 2.29 -6.76
N TYR A 69 0.32 1.29 -6.59
CA TYR A 69 -0.97 1.27 -7.28
C TYR A 69 -1.86 2.43 -6.85
N GLU A 70 -1.84 2.78 -5.56
CA GLU A 70 -2.62 3.93 -5.09
C GLU A 70 -2.14 5.23 -5.75
N ALA A 71 -0.85 5.37 -5.98
CA ALA A 71 -0.30 6.58 -6.60
C ALA A 71 -0.88 6.81 -8.00
N PHE A 72 -1.08 5.74 -8.76
CA PHE A 72 -1.55 5.83 -10.15
C PHE A 72 -3.05 5.63 -10.31
N ALA A 73 -3.68 4.96 -9.37
CA ALA A 73 -5.13 4.71 -9.40
C ALA A 73 -5.72 5.04 -8.04
N PRO A 74 -5.96 6.33 -7.78
CA PRO A 74 -6.44 6.77 -6.46
C PRO A 74 -7.68 6.02 -6.00
N ASN A 75 -7.63 5.51 -4.76
CA ASN A 75 -8.72 4.80 -4.12
C ASN A 75 -9.15 3.51 -4.85
N PHE A 76 -8.23 2.89 -5.61
CA PHE A 76 -8.56 1.67 -6.36
C PHE A 76 -9.13 0.58 -5.45
N TYR A 77 -8.64 0.48 -4.21
CA TYR A 77 -9.06 -0.55 -3.27
C TYR A 77 -10.48 -0.33 -2.73
N ARG A 78 -11.08 0.83 -3.01
CA ARG A 78 -12.47 1.13 -2.61
C ARG A 78 -13.49 0.70 -3.67
N GLU A 79 -13.02 0.33 -4.86
CA GLU A 79 -13.91 -0.25 -5.86
C GLU A 79 -14.57 -1.49 -5.27
N PRO A 80 -15.92 -1.61 -5.32
CA PRO A 80 -16.60 -2.75 -4.68
C PRO A 80 -16.11 -4.11 -5.13
N ALA A 81 -15.80 -4.27 -6.41
CA ALA A 81 -15.30 -5.55 -6.94
C ALA A 81 -13.91 -5.86 -6.39
N ILE A 82 -13.05 -4.86 -6.29
CA ILE A 82 -11.69 -5.05 -5.77
C ILE A 82 -11.73 -5.33 -4.28
N ASP A 83 -12.51 -4.56 -3.53
CA ASP A 83 -12.67 -4.76 -2.10
C ASP A 83 -13.18 -6.18 -1.78
N ALA A 84 -14.21 -6.61 -2.50
CA ALA A 84 -14.78 -7.94 -2.33
C ALA A 84 -13.75 -9.03 -2.64
N TRP A 85 -12.96 -8.84 -3.70
CA TRP A 85 -11.93 -9.81 -4.08
C TRP A 85 -10.83 -9.91 -3.01
N LEU A 86 -10.36 -8.77 -2.50
CA LEU A 86 -9.30 -8.74 -1.50
C LEU A 86 -9.76 -9.34 -0.17
N ARG A 87 -11.04 -9.21 0.16
CA ARG A 87 -11.60 -9.74 1.42
C ARG A 87 -12.08 -11.18 1.31
N LYS A 88 -12.02 -11.77 0.13
CA LYS A 88 -12.51 -13.12 -0.09
C LYS A 88 -11.69 -14.14 0.72
N PRO A 89 -12.35 -15.00 1.53
CA PRO A 89 -11.63 -15.98 2.36
C PRO A 89 -11.00 -17.09 1.52
N GLY A 90 -10.12 -17.86 2.15
CA GLY A 90 -9.49 -19.02 1.53
C GLY A 90 -8.04 -18.85 1.16
N GLN A 91 -7.58 -17.62 1.04
CA GLN A 91 -6.17 -17.32 0.74
C GLN A 91 -5.77 -16.04 1.45
N PRO A 92 -4.46 -15.84 1.71
CA PRO A 92 -3.99 -14.57 2.26
C PRO A 92 -4.32 -13.41 1.31
N VAL A 93 -4.60 -12.25 1.87
CA VAL A 93 -4.93 -11.07 1.06
C VAL A 93 -3.81 -10.73 0.07
N GLU A 94 -2.56 -10.96 0.46
CA GLU A 94 -1.41 -10.69 -0.40
C GLU A 94 -1.41 -11.56 -1.65
N GLN A 95 -1.85 -12.81 -1.53
CA GLN A 95 -1.99 -13.70 -2.68
C GLN A 95 -3.13 -13.22 -3.58
N ARG A 96 -4.24 -12.79 -2.98
CA ARG A 96 -5.36 -12.22 -3.73
C ARG A 96 -4.92 -10.99 -4.52
N PHE A 97 -4.12 -10.15 -3.88
CA PHE A 97 -3.59 -8.94 -4.51
C PHE A 97 -2.67 -9.29 -5.68
N ALA A 98 -1.76 -10.25 -5.48
CA ALA A 98 -0.85 -10.71 -6.53
C ALA A 98 -1.62 -11.27 -7.73
N ASP A 99 -2.67 -12.06 -7.47
CA ASP A 99 -3.50 -12.64 -8.52
C ASP A 99 -4.23 -11.54 -9.30
N MET A 100 -4.73 -10.53 -8.60
CA MET A 100 -5.40 -9.39 -9.24
C MET A 100 -4.44 -8.65 -10.17
N ILE A 101 -3.22 -8.39 -9.69
CA ILE A 101 -2.20 -7.70 -10.49
C ILE A 101 -1.86 -8.51 -11.74
N ALA A 102 -1.68 -9.82 -11.59
CA ALA A 102 -1.38 -10.71 -12.71
C ALA A 102 -2.50 -10.67 -13.75
N TRP A 103 -3.75 -10.67 -13.28
CA TRP A 103 -4.91 -10.59 -14.16
C TRP A 103 -4.95 -9.26 -14.91
N VAL A 104 -4.72 -8.15 -14.22
CA VAL A 104 -4.70 -6.81 -14.85
C VAL A 104 -3.61 -6.74 -15.91
N LYS A 105 -2.42 -7.23 -15.60
CA LYS A 105 -1.31 -7.23 -16.55
C LYS A 105 -1.62 -8.08 -17.78
N SER A 106 -2.25 -9.22 -17.57
CA SER A 106 -2.68 -10.10 -18.66
C SER A 106 -3.65 -9.39 -19.59
N ARG A 107 -4.63 -8.68 -19.03
CA ARG A 107 -5.61 -7.92 -19.82
C ARG A 107 -4.96 -6.81 -20.62
N LEU A 108 -3.98 -6.12 -20.04
CA LEU A 108 -3.27 -5.05 -20.74
C LEU A 108 -2.46 -5.59 -21.91
N ARG A 109 -1.93 -6.81 -21.80
CA ARG A 109 -1.15 -7.44 -22.88
C ARG A 109 -2.04 -7.89 -24.03
N GLU A 110 -3.29 -8.24 -23.74
CA GLU A 110 -4.24 -8.68 -24.77
C GLU A 110 -4.72 -7.54 -25.67
N ASN A 111 -4.55 -6.31 -25.18
CA ASN A 111 -4.90 -5.12 -25.93
C ASN A 111 -3.68 -4.55 -26.63
#